data_f78ee04abf2cbd75b11fbcf1ee44b528
#
_entry.id   f78ee04abf2cbd75b11fbcf1ee44b528
#
_cell.length_a   1.000
_cell.length_b   1.000
_cell.length_c   1.000
_cell.angle_alpha   90.00
_cell.angle_beta   90.00
_cell.angle_gamma   90.00
#
_symmetry.space_group_name_H-M   'P 1'
#
loop_
_entity.id
_entity.type
_entity.pdbx_description
1 polymer ?
#
loop_
_entity_poly.entity_id
_entity_poly.type
_entity_poly.pdbx_seq_one_letter_code
_entity_poly.pdbx_strand_id
1 'polypeptide(L)'
;ENKAEAIIKQANNDSANLRQKTEAEISMSVKQAISALKQQLTNLISNKIAVDMTSAAFKDEDFMRELMSKIIEKWNAEGNADLNVMMNAKEKEEFEKYLLAKHKDLLNNLTLVTSPNQKEGFVIQPKDGSYKLTFSDKVFEEFFYAYLKDYSKKLLFS
;
A
#
# COMPACT_ATOMS: atom_id res chain seq x y z
N GLU A 1 -16.02 -65.86 -26.49
CA GLU A 1 -16.50 -64.58 -27.09
C GLU A 1 -16.85 -63.56 -25.99
N ASN A 2 -17.68 -63.92 -25.04
CA ASN A 2 -18.14 -62.92 -23.95
C ASN A 2 -17.01 -62.29 -23.11
N LYS A 3 -15.87 -62.99 -22.89
CA LYS A 3 -14.76 -62.45 -22.15
C LYS A 3 -13.99 -61.33 -22.92
N ALA A 4 -13.83 -61.46 -24.21
CA ALA A 4 -13.14 -60.54 -25.07
C ALA A 4 -13.96 -59.21 -25.21
N GLU A 5 -15.28 -59.31 -25.37
CA GLU A 5 -16.18 -58.17 -25.44
C GLU A 5 -16.22 -57.39 -24.12
N ALA A 6 -16.22 -58.07 -22.97
CA ALA A 6 -16.15 -57.45 -21.67
C ALA A 6 -14.85 -56.65 -21.45
N ILE A 7 -13.72 -57.22 -21.90
CA ILE A 7 -12.41 -56.54 -21.81
C ILE A 7 -12.37 -55.30 -22.70
N ILE A 8 -12.89 -55.39 -23.95
CA ILE A 8 -12.94 -54.24 -24.86
C ILE A 8 -13.85 -53.12 -24.29
N LYS A 9 -14.99 -53.49 -23.75
CA LYS A 9 -15.90 -52.55 -23.14
C LYS A 9 -15.27 -51.84 -21.92
N GLN A 10 -14.56 -52.60 -21.08
CA GLN A 10 -13.82 -52.06 -19.94
C GLN A 10 -12.73 -51.10 -20.40
N ALA A 11 -11.90 -51.49 -21.38
CA ALA A 11 -10.82 -50.68 -21.92
C ALA A 11 -11.35 -49.36 -22.53
N ASN A 12 -12.48 -49.41 -23.23
CA ASN A 12 -13.12 -48.20 -23.77
C ASN A 12 -13.62 -47.27 -22.67
N ASN A 13 -14.24 -47.81 -21.62
CA ASN A 13 -14.68 -47.02 -20.47
C ASN A 13 -13.49 -46.37 -19.73
N ASP A 14 -12.45 -47.13 -19.48
CA ASP A 14 -11.24 -46.65 -18.83
C ASP A 14 -10.54 -45.54 -19.65
N SER A 15 -10.48 -45.74 -20.98
CA SER A 15 -9.97 -44.72 -21.91
C SER A 15 -10.82 -43.43 -21.89
N ALA A 16 -12.15 -43.55 -21.90
CA ALA A 16 -13.04 -42.40 -21.82
C ALA A 16 -12.89 -41.66 -20.49
N ASN A 17 -12.85 -42.39 -19.37
CA ASN A 17 -12.63 -41.82 -18.04
C ASN A 17 -11.28 -41.11 -17.92
N LEU A 18 -10.22 -41.74 -18.42
CA LEU A 18 -8.88 -41.15 -18.43
C LEU A 18 -8.85 -39.85 -19.24
N ARG A 19 -9.45 -39.85 -20.42
CA ARG A 19 -9.54 -38.66 -21.27
C ARG A 19 -10.29 -37.51 -20.57
N GLN A 20 -11.45 -37.82 -20.00
CA GLN A 20 -12.23 -36.82 -19.26
C GLN A 20 -11.45 -36.25 -18.06
N LYS A 21 -10.75 -37.11 -17.32
CA LYS A 21 -9.91 -36.67 -16.19
C LYS A 21 -8.76 -35.78 -16.66
N THR A 22 -8.06 -36.18 -17.74
CA THR A 22 -6.96 -35.38 -18.30
C THR A 22 -7.44 -34.00 -18.81
N GLU A 23 -8.58 -33.96 -19.50
CA GLU A 23 -9.17 -32.70 -19.96
C GLU A 23 -9.52 -31.77 -18.77
N ALA A 24 -10.07 -32.34 -17.69
CA ALA A 24 -10.36 -31.58 -16.48
C ALA A 24 -9.09 -31.04 -15.77
N GLU A 25 -8.04 -31.89 -15.69
CA GLU A 25 -6.74 -31.49 -15.11
C GLU A 25 -6.06 -30.39 -15.93
N ILE A 26 -6.08 -30.47 -17.26
CA ILE A 26 -5.56 -29.43 -18.16
C ILE A 26 -6.34 -28.14 -17.97
N SER A 27 -7.68 -28.17 -17.95
CA SER A 27 -8.51 -27.02 -17.77
C SER A 27 -8.22 -26.33 -16.43
N MET A 28 -8.05 -27.09 -15.35
CA MET A 28 -7.72 -26.56 -14.03
C MET A 28 -6.32 -25.93 -14.01
N SER A 29 -5.32 -26.57 -14.61
CA SER A 29 -3.96 -26.06 -14.72
C SER A 29 -3.90 -24.74 -15.50
N VAL A 30 -4.64 -24.63 -16.60
CA VAL A 30 -4.74 -23.37 -17.38
C VAL A 30 -5.38 -22.26 -16.55
N LYS A 31 -6.48 -22.54 -15.83
CA LYS A 31 -7.12 -21.55 -14.94
C LYS A 31 -6.17 -21.07 -13.84
N GLN A 32 -5.42 -21.99 -13.24
CA GLN A 32 -4.42 -21.64 -12.21
C GLN A 32 -3.30 -20.76 -12.79
N ALA A 33 -2.78 -21.10 -13.97
CA ALA A 33 -1.76 -20.29 -14.65
C ALA A 33 -2.25 -18.86 -14.98
N ILE A 34 -3.48 -18.75 -15.49
CA ILE A 34 -4.10 -17.45 -15.76
C ILE A 34 -4.27 -16.64 -14.47
N SER A 35 -4.73 -17.26 -13.38
CA SER A 35 -4.89 -16.59 -12.09
C SER A 35 -3.55 -16.10 -11.53
N ALA A 36 -2.50 -16.91 -11.63
CA ALA A 36 -1.14 -16.53 -11.22
C ALA A 36 -0.61 -15.36 -12.05
N LEU A 37 -0.81 -15.38 -13.37
CA LEU A 37 -0.41 -14.28 -14.25
C LEU A 37 -1.13 -12.97 -13.90
N LYS A 38 -2.43 -13.02 -13.71
CA LYS A 38 -3.22 -11.86 -13.29
C LYS A 38 -2.71 -11.27 -11.96
N GLN A 39 -2.39 -12.15 -10.99
CA GLN A 39 -1.84 -11.71 -9.70
C GLN A 39 -0.48 -11.02 -9.86
N GLN A 40 0.40 -11.55 -10.69
CA GLN A 40 1.70 -10.94 -10.99
C GLN A 40 1.54 -9.57 -11.66
N LEU A 41 0.66 -9.45 -12.65
CA LEU A 41 0.37 -8.17 -13.30
C LEU A 41 -0.18 -7.13 -12.31
N THR A 42 -1.14 -7.53 -11.47
CA THR A 42 -1.68 -6.66 -10.43
C THR A 42 -0.59 -6.15 -9.50
N ASN A 43 0.31 -7.02 -9.04
CA ASN A 43 1.42 -6.63 -8.17
C ASN A 43 2.39 -5.66 -8.85
N LEU A 44 2.76 -5.92 -10.12
CA LEU A 44 3.66 -5.05 -10.88
C LEU A 44 3.07 -3.66 -11.10
N ILE A 45 1.80 -3.59 -11.53
CA ILE A 45 1.11 -2.32 -11.78
C ILE A 45 0.94 -1.53 -10.48
N SER A 46 0.46 -2.18 -9.42
CA SER A 46 0.26 -1.51 -8.11
C SER A 46 1.56 -0.99 -7.53
N ASN A 47 2.65 -1.75 -7.62
CA ASN A 47 3.97 -1.31 -7.15
C ASN A 47 4.47 -0.10 -7.96
N LYS A 48 4.39 -0.16 -9.29
CA LYS A 48 4.84 0.94 -10.16
C LYS A 48 4.07 2.24 -9.88
N ILE A 49 2.75 2.15 -9.78
CA ILE A 49 1.91 3.32 -9.50
C ILE A 49 2.20 3.86 -8.09
N ALA A 50 2.32 2.99 -7.07
CA ALA A 50 2.60 3.41 -5.71
C ALA A 50 3.93 4.18 -5.61
N VAL A 51 5.00 3.67 -6.21
CA VAL A 51 6.31 4.32 -6.22
C VAL A 51 6.26 5.66 -6.94
N ASP A 52 5.67 5.71 -8.14
CA ASP A 52 5.61 6.94 -8.94
C ASP A 52 4.75 8.02 -8.25
N MET A 53 3.59 7.66 -7.70
CA MET A 53 2.72 8.60 -6.98
C MET A 53 3.36 9.12 -5.69
N THR A 54 3.97 8.24 -4.91
CA THR A 54 4.62 8.62 -3.66
C THR A 54 5.81 9.52 -3.91
N SER A 55 6.69 9.16 -4.86
CA SER A 55 7.85 9.97 -5.22
C SER A 55 7.45 11.36 -5.74
N ALA A 56 6.37 11.47 -6.50
CA ALA A 56 5.87 12.76 -6.98
C ALA A 56 5.32 13.61 -5.82
N ALA A 57 4.52 13.01 -4.91
CA ALA A 57 3.94 13.70 -3.77
C ALA A 57 5.00 14.21 -2.79
N PHE A 58 6.05 13.43 -2.51
CA PHE A 58 7.13 13.84 -1.61
C PHE A 58 8.06 14.91 -2.18
N LYS A 59 8.06 15.10 -3.49
CA LYS A 59 8.77 16.21 -4.15
C LYS A 59 7.97 17.50 -4.18
N ASP A 60 6.67 17.44 -3.96
CA ASP A 60 5.80 18.60 -3.87
C ASP A 60 5.81 19.13 -2.42
N GLU A 61 6.65 20.15 -2.18
CA GLU A 61 6.83 20.73 -0.86
C GLU A 61 5.52 21.36 -0.33
N ASP A 62 4.70 21.98 -1.18
CA ASP A 62 3.43 22.57 -0.78
C ASP A 62 2.41 21.52 -0.38
N PHE A 63 2.33 20.42 -1.13
CA PHE A 63 1.50 19.27 -0.78
C PHE A 63 1.90 18.68 0.57
N MET A 64 3.19 18.51 0.82
CA MET A 64 3.70 17.96 2.09
C MET A 64 3.40 18.87 3.27
N ARG A 65 3.52 20.19 3.13
CA ARG A 65 3.17 21.17 4.19
C ARG A 65 1.68 21.14 4.50
N GLU A 66 0.84 21.06 3.48
CA GLU A 66 -0.62 20.96 3.66
C GLU A 66 -1.01 19.64 4.32
N LEU A 67 -0.42 18.52 3.90
CA LEU A 67 -0.64 17.20 4.50
C LEU A 67 -0.27 17.19 5.99
N MET A 68 0.91 17.71 6.34
CA MET A 68 1.36 17.81 7.73
C MET A 68 0.39 18.66 8.58
N SER A 69 -0.05 19.82 8.06
CA SER A 69 -1.00 20.68 8.75
C SER A 69 -2.31 19.97 9.04
N LYS A 70 -2.88 19.28 8.07
CA LYS A 70 -4.14 18.51 8.23
C LYS A 70 -4.02 17.37 9.23
N ILE A 71 -2.89 16.67 9.26
CA ILE A 71 -2.63 15.62 10.24
C ILE A 71 -2.59 16.23 11.66
N ILE A 72 -1.89 17.33 11.84
CA ILE A 72 -1.76 18.02 13.12
C ILE A 72 -3.10 18.60 13.58
N GLU A 73 -3.85 19.24 12.69
CA GLU A 73 -5.20 19.76 12.98
C GLU A 73 -6.13 18.65 13.48
N LYS A 74 -6.18 17.53 12.77
CA LYS A 74 -7.01 16.39 13.16
C LYS A 74 -6.60 15.82 14.51
N TRP A 75 -5.30 15.74 14.75
CA TRP A 75 -4.75 15.28 16.03
C TRP A 75 -5.14 16.17 17.20
N ASN A 76 -5.02 17.49 17.04
CA ASN A 76 -5.43 18.46 18.04
C ASN A 76 -6.94 18.43 18.30
N ALA A 77 -7.75 18.21 17.26
CA ALA A 77 -9.21 18.11 17.37
C ALA A 77 -9.68 16.89 18.18
N GLU A 78 -8.89 15.81 18.23
CA GLU A 78 -9.18 14.63 19.04
C GLU A 78 -8.80 14.78 20.52
N GLY A 79 -8.36 15.97 20.95
CA GLY A 79 -8.04 16.30 22.35
C GLY A 79 -6.70 15.70 22.82
N ASN A 80 -5.85 15.31 21.90
CA ASN A 80 -4.53 14.78 22.21
C ASN A 80 -3.57 15.93 22.62
N ALA A 81 -2.70 15.62 23.57
CA ALA A 81 -1.75 16.56 24.15
C ALA A 81 -0.75 17.12 23.15
N ASP A 82 0.00 18.10 23.57
CA ASP A 82 1.11 18.73 22.86
C ASP A 82 1.97 17.74 22.04
N LEU A 83 2.25 18.10 20.80
CA LEU A 83 3.00 17.29 19.85
C LEU A 83 4.41 17.82 19.61
N ASN A 84 5.34 16.91 19.47
CA ASN A 84 6.64 17.15 18.85
C ASN A 84 6.59 16.65 17.39
N VAL A 85 6.94 17.53 16.46
CA VAL A 85 7.12 17.17 15.06
C VAL A 85 8.59 17.30 14.71
N MET A 86 9.20 16.18 14.37
CA MET A 86 10.62 16.08 14.08
C MET A 86 10.82 16.01 12.57
N MET A 87 11.70 16.85 12.04
CA MET A 87 12.04 16.92 10.63
C MET A 87 13.48 17.45 10.47
N ASN A 88 13.99 17.48 9.26
CA ASN A 88 15.30 18.09 9.03
C ASN A 88 15.25 19.62 9.22
N ALA A 89 16.42 20.26 9.34
CA ALA A 89 16.52 21.67 9.65
C ALA A 89 15.91 22.60 8.59
N LYS A 90 16.05 22.26 7.31
CA LYS A 90 15.52 23.05 6.20
C LYS A 90 13.99 22.99 6.21
N GLU A 91 13.42 21.79 6.27
CA GLU A 91 11.97 21.60 6.29
C GLU A 91 11.33 22.25 7.53
N LYS A 92 12.01 22.20 8.68
CA LYS A 92 11.54 22.88 9.89
C LYS A 92 11.38 24.38 9.69
N GLU A 93 12.37 25.06 9.15
CA GLU A 93 12.33 26.51 8.93
C GLU A 93 11.20 26.89 7.94
N GLU A 94 11.07 26.14 6.87
CA GLU A 94 10.03 26.38 5.86
C GLU A 94 8.62 26.07 6.38
N PHE A 95 8.47 24.99 7.13
CA PHE A 95 7.20 24.63 7.73
C PHE A 95 6.76 25.62 8.83
N GLU A 96 7.69 26.11 9.63
CA GLU A 96 7.42 27.15 10.62
C GLU A 96 6.90 28.43 9.97
N LYS A 97 7.54 28.89 8.88
CA LYS A 97 7.08 30.04 8.08
C LYS A 97 5.68 29.80 7.50
N TYR A 98 5.42 28.59 7.00
CA TYR A 98 4.12 28.23 6.46
C TYR A 98 3.02 28.25 7.53
N LEU A 99 3.27 27.69 8.71
CA LEU A 99 2.33 27.70 9.83
C LEU A 99 2.06 29.12 10.34
N LEU A 100 3.08 29.95 10.48
CA LEU A 100 2.93 31.36 10.87
C LEU A 100 2.04 32.14 9.89
N ALA A 101 2.10 31.83 8.61
CA ALA A 101 1.33 32.50 7.57
C ALA A 101 -0.12 31.99 7.46
N LYS A 102 -0.37 30.69 7.63
CA LYS A 102 -1.67 30.08 7.31
C LYS A 102 -2.38 29.41 8.49
N HIS A 103 -1.63 28.93 9.48
CA HIS A 103 -2.16 28.07 10.56
C HIS A 103 -1.55 28.41 11.92
N LYS A 104 -1.57 29.68 12.28
CA LYS A 104 -0.90 30.20 13.47
C LYS A 104 -1.34 29.53 14.78
N ASP A 105 -2.59 29.12 14.84
CA ASP A 105 -3.18 28.46 16.01
C ASP A 105 -2.57 27.09 16.30
N LEU A 106 -2.06 26.41 15.28
CA LEU A 106 -1.42 25.10 15.46
C LEU A 106 -0.11 25.18 16.25
N LEU A 107 0.58 26.30 16.22
CA LEU A 107 1.83 26.50 16.95
C LEU A 107 1.67 26.51 18.48
N ASN A 108 0.45 26.70 18.99
CA ASN A 108 0.20 26.74 20.43
C ASN A 108 0.46 25.38 21.11
N ASN A 109 0.17 24.29 20.41
CA ASN A 109 0.28 22.92 20.94
C ASN A 109 1.31 22.07 20.17
N LEU A 110 2.17 22.71 19.39
CA LEU A 110 3.14 22.06 18.52
C LEU A 110 4.55 22.55 18.84
N THR A 111 5.47 21.60 18.97
CA THR A 111 6.91 21.88 19.05
C THR A 111 7.61 21.30 17.83
N LEU A 112 8.22 22.15 17.01
CA LEU A 112 9.03 21.72 15.88
C LEU A 112 10.46 21.40 16.32
N VAL A 113 10.90 20.17 16.11
CA VAL A 113 12.21 19.67 16.54
C VAL A 113 13.05 19.31 15.33
N THR A 114 14.29 19.74 15.32
CA THR A 114 15.25 19.33 14.28
C THR A 114 15.79 17.94 14.61
N SER A 115 15.69 17.02 13.64
CA SER A 115 16.30 15.69 13.75
C SER A 115 17.34 15.50 12.64
N PRO A 116 18.63 15.41 12.98
CA PRO A 116 19.71 15.22 11.99
C PRO A 116 19.59 13.89 11.22
N ASN A 117 18.94 12.91 11.83
CA ASN A 117 18.77 11.57 11.25
C ASN A 117 17.57 11.47 10.30
N GLN A 118 16.70 12.49 10.28
CA GLN A 118 15.55 12.54 9.40
C GLN A 118 15.93 13.19 8.08
N LYS A 119 16.18 12.38 7.06
CA LYS A 119 16.58 12.88 5.74
C LYS A 119 15.37 13.38 4.94
N GLU A 120 14.28 12.65 4.97
CA GLU A 120 13.04 12.94 4.25
C GLU A 120 11.82 12.61 5.11
N GLY A 121 10.74 13.35 4.89
CA GLY A 121 9.51 13.19 5.66
C GLY A 121 9.59 13.76 7.08
N PHE A 122 8.68 13.35 7.92
CA PHE A 122 8.56 13.86 9.29
C PHE A 122 8.10 12.79 10.28
N VAL A 123 8.30 13.07 11.54
CA VAL A 123 7.89 12.18 12.64
C VAL A 123 7.03 12.97 13.61
N ILE A 124 5.88 12.43 13.98
CA ILE A 124 5.00 12.98 15.02
C ILE A 124 5.13 12.12 16.27
N GLN A 125 5.31 12.77 17.40
CA GLN A 125 5.40 12.13 18.70
C GLN A 125 4.74 13.02 19.77
N PRO A 126 3.82 12.50 20.62
CA PRO A 126 3.36 13.21 21.78
C PRO A 126 4.53 13.57 22.72
N LYS A 127 4.40 14.66 23.48
CA LYS A 127 5.44 15.07 24.43
C LYS A 127 5.74 14.03 25.52
N ASP A 128 4.74 13.21 25.87
CA ASP A 128 4.89 12.11 26.83
C ASP A 128 5.68 10.93 26.28
N GLY A 129 5.95 10.91 24.96
CA GLY A 129 6.72 9.86 24.31
C GLY A 129 6.02 8.52 24.16
N SER A 130 4.70 8.45 24.40
CA SER A 130 3.91 7.21 24.41
C SER A 130 3.95 6.43 23.12
N TYR A 131 4.09 7.10 21.98
CA TYR A 131 4.27 6.49 20.66
C TYR A 131 4.95 7.43 19.68
N LYS A 132 5.34 6.89 18.53
CA LYS A 132 6.01 7.60 17.46
C LYS A 132 5.42 7.19 16.12
N LEU A 133 4.97 8.15 15.34
CA LEU A 133 4.47 7.95 13.99
C LEU A 133 5.45 8.54 12.98
N THR A 134 5.97 7.70 12.11
CA THR A 134 6.91 8.11 11.06
C THR A 134 6.15 8.24 9.74
N PHE A 135 6.32 9.37 9.08
CA PHE A 135 5.79 9.67 7.76
C PHE A 135 6.97 9.84 6.80
N SER A 136 7.28 8.81 6.05
CA SER A 136 8.33 8.80 5.03
C SER A 136 7.75 8.30 3.71
N ASP A 137 8.45 8.57 2.62
CA ASP A 137 8.15 8.04 1.29
C ASP A 137 7.93 6.52 1.33
N LYS A 138 8.81 5.79 1.98
CA LYS A 138 8.73 4.33 2.11
C LYS A 138 7.44 3.85 2.82
N VAL A 139 7.04 4.52 3.90
CA VAL A 139 5.79 4.18 4.62
C VAL A 139 4.58 4.44 3.74
N PHE A 140 4.58 5.54 2.99
CA PHE A 140 3.51 5.85 2.05
C PHE A 140 3.50 4.91 0.84
N GLU A 141 4.65 4.52 0.31
CA GLU A 141 4.75 3.50 -0.75
C GLU A 141 4.09 2.20 -0.32
N GLU A 142 4.41 1.71 0.89
CA GLU A 142 3.82 0.49 1.44
C GLU A 142 2.30 0.61 1.61
N PHE A 143 1.83 1.76 2.11
CA PHE A 143 0.40 2.05 2.27
C PHE A 143 -0.32 2.08 0.92
N PHE A 144 0.19 2.85 -0.04
CA PHE A 144 -0.42 2.95 -1.38
C PHE A 144 -0.34 1.64 -2.14
N TYR A 145 0.75 0.89 -2.02
CA TYR A 145 0.86 -0.44 -2.61
C TYR A 145 -0.25 -1.38 -2.11
N ALA A 146 -0.46 -1.44 -0.80
CA ALA A 146 -1.51 -2.26 -0.21
C ALA A 146 -2.91 -1.83 -0.69
N TYR A 147 -3.18 -0.53 -0.68
CA TYR A 147 -4.45 0.03 -1.13
C TYR A 147 -4.72 -0.23 -2.62
N LEU A 148 -3.74 0.04 -3.48
CA LEU A 148 -3.86 -0.15 -4.93
C LEU A 148 -3.94 -1.63 -5.31
N LYS A 149 -3.27 -2.50 -4.58
CA LYS A 149 -3.37 -3.94 -4.77
C LYS A 149 -4.80 -4.44 -4.58
N ASP A 150 -5.46 -4.01 -3.52
CA ASP A 150 -6.86 -4.37 -3.25
C ASP A 150 -7.81 -3.77 -4.27
N TYR A 151 -7.59 -2.52 -4.67
CA TYR A 151 -8.39 -1.83 -5.69
C TYR A 151 -8.23 -2.46 -7.07
N SER A 152 -7.00 -2.72 -7.50
CA SER A 152 -6.70 -3.37 -8.78
C SER A 152 -7.28 -4.79 -8.83
N LYS A 153 -7.24 -5.52 -7.74
CA LYS A 153 -7.86 -6.85 -7.63
C LYS A 153 -9.37 -6.79 -7.84
N LYS A 154 -10.05 -5.82 -7.25
CA LYS A 154 -11.48 -5.61 -7.46
C LYS A 154 -11.82 -5.27 -8.91
N LEU A 155 -11.03 -4.43 -9.58
CA LEU A 155 -11.24 -4.04 -10.97
C LEU A 155 -10.99 -5.18 -11.97
N LEU A 156 -9.97 -5.99 -11.74
CA LEU A 156 -9.56 -7.03 -12.69
C LEU A 156 -10.33 -8.35 -12.53
N PHE A 157 -10.96 -8.56 -11.38
CA PHE A 157 -11.57 -9.85 -11.02
C PHE A 157 -13.05 -9.76 -10.61
N SER A 158 -13.66 -8.57 -10.68
CA SER A 158 -15.10 -8.40 -10.49
C SER A 158 -15.93 -8.88 -11.69
#